data_3dd7952f1d8edf7d6254a1c03eb1d2dd
#
_entry.id   3dd7952f1d8edf7d6254a1c03eb1d2dd
#
_cell.length_a   1.000
_cell.length_b   1.000
_cell.length_c   1.000
_cell.angle_alpha   90.00
_cell.angle_beta   90.00
_cell.angle_gamma   90.00
#
_symmetry.space_group_name_H-M   'P 1'
#
loop_
_entity.id
_entity.type
_entity.pdbx_description
1 polymer ?
#
loop_
_entity_poly.entity_id
_entity_poly.type
_entity_poly.pdbx_seq_one_letter_code
_entity_poly.pdbx_strand_id
1 'polypeptide(L)'
;YMSTLQFLREKAGVLVAGLIGFSLFLFVVSDFFGGGRGQRMKQKKYYEIGQIGGEYISYQDYELRLQNLLEIYKLSGKSNIDEATNETLREQTWQQMVREKILDPQYKKLGIGVSTEEVDELVLGNNPHQIVKQLFTDQQTGTFNKSVLVNFLKQTEVDESAKKYWLFFENEIVNDRTNTKYNN
;
A
#
# COMPACT_ATOMS: atom_id res chain seq x y z
N TYR A 1 -42.15 27.30 56.46
CA TYR A 1 -40.85 27.32 55.79
C TYR A 1 -40.18 25.93 55.68
N MET A 2 -40.91 24.83 55.94
CA MET A 2 -40.31 23.48 55.87
C MET A 2 -40.67 22.68 54.61
N SER A 3 -41.47 23.23 53.69
CA SER A 3 -41.93 22.46 52.50
C SER A 3 -40.99 22.50 51.27
N THR A 4 -40.12 23.48 51.14
CA THR A 4 -39.23 23.62 50.00
C THR A 4 -38.03 22.69 50.05
N LEU A 5 -37.51 22.39 51.26
CA LEU A 5 -36.39 21.46 51.40
C LEU A 5 -36.80 20.00 51.20
N GLN A 6 -38.03 19.64 51.55
CA GLN A 6 -38.60 18.30 51.38
C GLN A 6 -38.87 18.02 49.88
N PHE A 7 -39.41 19.01 49.18
CA PHE A 7 -39.64 18.95 47.74
C PHE A 7 -38.34 18.83 46.93
N LEU A 8 -37.29 19.54 47.37
CA LEU A 8 -35.96 19.42 46.76
C LEU A 8 -35.36 18.03 46.95
N ARG A 9 -35.56 17.46 48.16
CA ARG A 9 -34.99 16.13 48.48
C ARG A 9 -35.68 14.98 47.74
N GLU A 10 -36.99 15.05 47.54
CA GLU A 10 -37.75 14.03 46.79
C GLU A 10 -37.52 14.09 45.28
N LYS A 11 -37.29 15.29 44.73
CA LYS A 11 -37.08 15.46 43.29
C LYS A 11 -35.60 15.54 42.87
N ALA A 12 -34.68 15.69 43.84
CA ALA A 12 -33.26 15.77 43.54
C ALA A 12 -32.74 14.53 42.78
N GLY A 13 -33.20 13.34 43.14
CA GLY A 13 -32.83 12.10 42.44
C GLY A 13 -33.28 12.08 40.99
N VAL A 14 -34.52 12.53 40.73
CA VAL A 14 -35.06 12.58 39.36
C VAL A 14 -34.37 13.68 38.53
N LEU A 15 -34.04 14.83 39.13
CA LEU A 15 -33.29 15.90 38.46
C LEU A 15 -31.87 15.48 38.11
N VAL A 16 -31.18 14.82 39.05
CA VAL A 16 -29.82 14.30 38.79
C VAL A 16 -29.83 13.21 37.72
N ALA A 17 -30.78 12.25 37.80
CA ALA A 17 -30.94 11.22 36.78
C ALA A 17 -31.27 11.81 35.39
N GLY A 18 -32.14 12.83 35.35
CA GLY A 18 -32.46 13.57 34.13
C GLY A 18 -31.26 14.31 33.55
N LEU A 19 -30.45 14.93 34.39
CA LEU A 19 -29.25 15.66 33.96
C LEU A 19 -28.17 14.71 33.43
N ILE A 20 -27.99 13.57 34.09
CA ILE A 20 -27.08 12.52 33.62
C ILE A 20 -27.58 11.92 32.29
N GLY A 21 -28.87 11.57 32.22
CA GLY A 21 -29.47 11.04 30.99
C GLY A 21 -29.38 12.02 29.82
N PHE A 22 -29.63 13.32 30.09
CA PHE A 22 -29.48 14.36 29.06
C PHE A 22 -28.04 14.57 28.63
N SER A 23 -27.08 14.52 29.55
CA SER A 23 -25.65 14.60 29.22
C SER A 23 -25.18 13.41 28.38
N LEU A 24 -25.63 12.19 28.71
CA LEU A 24 -25.36 11.00 27.91
C LEU A 24 -26.03 11.07 26.50
N PHE A 25 -27.28 11.57 26.47
CA PHE A 25 -27.97 11.79 25.21
C PHE A 25 -27.24 12.81 24.32
N LEU A 26 -26.81 13.94 24.87
CA LEU A 26 -26.00 14.92 24.11
C LEU A 26 -24.68 14.35 23.69
N PHE A 27 -24.05 13.50 24.49
CA PHE A 27 -22.79 12.81 24.09
C PHE A 27 -23.02 11.87 22.88
N VAL A 28 -24.07 11.04 22.94
CA VAL A 28 -24.43 10.14 21.85
C VAL A 28 -24.82 10.91 20.57
N VAL A 29 -25.62 11.98 20.73
CA VAL A 29 -26.03 12.85 19.61
C VAL A 29 -24.80 13.57 19.04
N SER A 30 -23.91 14.07 19.89
CA SER A 30 -22.66 14.71 19.48
C SER A 30 -21.75 13.73 18.73
N ASP A 31 -21.68 12.46 19.15
CA ASP A 31 -20.92 11.42 18.48
C ASP A 31 -21.54 11.05 17.12
N PHE A 32 -22.87 10.99 17.06
CA PHE A 32 -23.60 10.68 15.83
C PHE A 32 -23.57 11.83 14.82
N PHE A 33 -23.72 13.07 15.25
CA PHE A 33 -23.74 14.25 14.37
C PHE A 33 -22.40 14.99 14.25
N GLY A 34 -21.50 14.88 15.23
CA GLY A 34 -20.21 15.59 15.29
C GLY A 34 -18.99 14.72 15.04
N GLY A 35 -19.08 13.40 15.23
CA GLY A 35 -17.93 12.49 15.21
C GLY A 35 -17.42 12.09 13.83
N GLY A 36 -18.16 12.36 12.76
CA GLY A 36 -17.81 11.84 11.43
C GLY A 36 -16.84 12.68 10.61
N ARG A 37 -16.80 13.98 10.78
CA ARG A 37 -16.00 14.87 9.91
C ARG A 37 -14.71 15.41 10.55
N GLY A 38 -14.74 15.74 11.83
CA GLY A 38 -13.58 16.36 12.48
C GLY A 38 -12.49 15.37 12.90
N GLN A 39 -12.89 14.16 13.34
CA GLN A 39 -11.94 13.12 13.74
C GLN A 39 -11.30 12.41 12.52
N ARG A 40 -12.06 12.20 11.44
CA ARG A 40 -11.49 11.66 10.19
C ARG A 40 -10.45 12.59 9.55
N MET A 41 -10.64 13.91 9.64
CA MET A 41 -9.63 14.87 9.15
C MET A 41 -8.39 14.94 10.06
N LYS A 42 -8.55 14.86 11.40
CA LYS A 42 -7.40 14.85 12.32
C LYS A 42 -6.64 13.52 12.27
N GLN A 43 -7.33 12.38 12.16
CA GLN A 43 -6.69 11.08 12.02
C GLN A 43 -5.94 10.93 10.68
N LYS A 44 -6.48 11.48 9.57
CA LYS A 44 -5.78 11.49 8.29
C LYS A 44 -4.42 12.20 8.35
N LYS A 45 -4.32 13.30 9.09
CA LYS A 45 -3.10 14.10 9.19
C LYS A 45 -1.98 13.45 10.01
N TYR A 46 -2.29 12.51 10.91
CA TYR A 46 -1.30 11.79 11.71
C TYR A 46 -0.63 10.61 10.99
N TYR A 47 -1.18 10.18 9.84
CA TYR A 47 -0.66 9.04 9.08
C TYR A 47 -0.12 9.46 7.70
N GLU A 48 0.09 10.75 7.49
CA GLU A 48 0.65 11.29 6.25
C GLU A 48 2.15 11.52 6.47
N ILE A 49 3.00 10.87 5.65
CA ILE A 49 4.46 10.99 5.73
C ILE A 49 5.03 12.00 4.74
N GLY A 50 4.22 12.47 3.79
CA GLY A 50 4.64 13.46 2.81
C GLY A 50 3.53 13.87 1.87
N GLN A 51 3.81 14.88 1.04
CA GLN A 51 2.92 15.36 -0.01
C GLN A 51 3.70 15.54 -1.31
N ILE A 52 3.19 14.96 -2.39
CA ILE A 52 3.82 15.01 -3.71
C ILE A 52 2.76 15.40 -4.74
N GLY A 53 3.00 16.45 -5.52
CA GLY A 53 2.07 16.91 -6.55
C GLY A 53 0.69 17.30 -6.03
N GLY A 54 0.56 17.65 -4.72
CA GLY A 54 -0.71 17.94 -4.07
C GLY A 54 -1.42 16.72 -3.47
N GLU A 55 -0.93 15.51 -3.70
CA GLU A 55 -1.44 14.27 -3.10
C GLU A 55 -0.63 13.88 -1.86
N TYR A 56 -1.34 13.42 -0.83
CA TYR A 56 -0.71 12.95 0.40
C TYR A 56 -0.28 11.49 0.28
N ILE A 57 0.89 11.18 0.84
CA ILE A 57 1.38 9.82 0.98
C ILE A 57 1.02 9.32 2.36
N SER A 58 0.25 8.23 2.40
CA SER A 58 -0.13 7.55 3.63
C SER A 58 1.03 6.71 4.18
N TYR A 59 1.29 6.82 5.48
CA TYR A 59 2.22 5.95 6.20
C TYR A 59 1.83 4.46 6.04
N GLN A 60 0.54 4.16 6.07
CA GLN A 60 0.05 2.79 5.93
C GLN A 60 0.38 2.21 4.54
N ASP A 61 0.23 2.98 3.48
CA ASP A 61 0.57 2.55 2.13
C ASP A 61 2.10 2.35 1.98
N TYR A 62 2.88 3.27 2.52
CA TYR A 62 4.34 3.13 2.57
C TYR A 62 4.77 1.86 3.32
N GLU A 63 4.25 1.65 4.52
CA GLU A 63 4.58 0.50 5.35
C GLU A 63 4.19 -0.83 4.67
N LEU A 64 3.01 -0.89 4.06
CA LEU A 64 2.57 -2.06 3.31
C LEU A 64 3.51 -2.38 2.14
N ARG A 65 3.93 -1.36 1.40
CA ARG A 65 4.88 -1.53 0.28
C ARG A 65 6.25 -1.96 0.76
N LEU A 66 6.74 -1.37 1.84
CA LEU A 66 8.00 -1.76 2.46
C LEU A 66 7.97 -3.21 2.92
N GLN A 67 6.90 -3.63 3.61
CA GLN A 67 6.73 -5.03 4.04
C GLN A 67 6.71 -5.99 2.86
N ASN A 68 6.00 -5.65 1.79
CA ASN A 68 5.99 -6.44 0.57
C ASN A 68 7.40 -6.56 -0.05
N LEU A 69 8.14 -5.47 -0.13
CA LEU A 69 9.51 -5.47 -0.66
C LEU A 69 10.46 -6.30 0.20
N LEU A 70 10.35 -6.19 1.54
CA LEU A 70 11.11 -7.01 2.49
C LEU A 70 10.81 -8.51 2.34
N GLU A 71 9.54 -8.86 2.10
CA GLU A 71 9.13 -10.25 1.86
C GLU A 71 9.71 -10.78 0.56
N ILE A 72 9.63 -10.02 -0.54
CA ILE A 72 10.25 -10.38 -1.82
C ILE A 72 11.77 -10.55 -1.68
N TYR A 73 12.41 -9.68 -0.93
CA TYR A 73 13.84 -9.78 -0.64
C TYR A 73 14.20 -11.09 0.08
N LYS A 74 13.39 -11.50 1.06
CA LYS A 74 13.54 -12.80 1.76
C LYS A 74 13.30 -13.99 0.81
N LEU A 75 12.26 -13.91 -0.03
CA LEU A 75 11.95 -14.95 -1.01
C LEU A 75 13.05 -15.13 -2.06
N SER A 76 13.85 -14.09 -2.34
CA SER A 76 15.02 -14.17 -3.21
C SER A 76 16.25 -14.87 -2.58
N GLY A 77 16.07 -15.53 -1.43
CA GLY A 77 17.14 -16.26 -0.72
C GLY A 77 18.03 -15.39 0.18
N LYS A 78 17.74 -14.10 0.31
CA LYS A 78 18.49 -13.15 1.13
C LYS A 78 17.80 -12.97 2.49
N SER A 79 17.86 -13.99 3.34
CA SER A 79 17.14 -14.00 4.63
C SER A 79 17.75 -13.08 5.70
N ASN A 80 19.01 -12.69 5.56
CA ASN A 80 19.67 -11.79 6.52
C ASN A 80 19.56 -10.34 6.02
N ILE A 81 18.67 -9.58 6.66
CA ILE A 81 18.47 -8.15 6.38
C ILE A 81 19.17 -7.37 7.48
N ASP A 82 20.36 -6.86 7.19
CA ASP A 82 21.07 -5.95 8.08
C ASP A 82 20.49 -4.53 7.99
N GLU A 83 20.92 -3.64 8.88
CA GLU A 83 20.42 -2.27 8.95
C GLU A 83 20.65 -1.50 7.66
N ALA A 84 21.80 -1.67 7.02
CA ALA A 84 22.12 -0.99 5.76
C ALA A 84 21.19 -1.42 4.62
N THR A 85 20.89 -2.72 4.54
CA THR A 85 19.91 -3.27 3.58
C THR A 85 18.51 -2.73 3.88
N ASN A 86 18.10 -2.70 5.15
CA ASN A 86 16.80 -2.16 5.55
C ASN A 86 16.64 -0.69 5.14
N GLU A 87 17.63 0.15 5.41
CA GLU A 87 17.65 1.55 4.97
C GLU A 87 17.58 1.67 3.44
N THR A 88 18.30 0.82 2.70
CA THR A 88 18.25 0.79 1.24
C THR A 88 16.83 0.46 0.73
N LEU A 89 16.18 -0.54 1.31
CA LEU A 89 14.82 -0.95 0.93
C LEU A 89 13.78 0.13 1.29
N ARG A 90 13.96 0.84 2.40
CA ARG A 90 13.14 2.00 2.79
C ARG A 90 13.25 3.12 1.77
N GLU A 91 14.46 3.48 1.40
CA GLU A 91 14.70 4.52 0.39
C GLU A 91 14.15 4.11 -0.99
N GLN A 92 14.36 2.85 -1.42
CA GLN A 92 13.79 2.34 -2.66
C GLN A 92 12.25 2.44 -2.67
N THR A 93 11.61 2.03 -1.57
CA THR A 93 10.15 2.12 -1.43
C THR A 93 9.68 3.57 -1.56
N TRP A 94 10.35 4.49 -0.88
CA TRP A 94 10.03 5.90 -0.94
C TRP A 94 10.19 6.47 -2.35
N GLN A 95 11.34 6.22 -2.99
CA GLN A 95 11.62 6.69 -4.34
C GLN A 95 10.65 6.13 -5.38
N GLN A 96 10.23 4.87 -5.22
CA GLN A 96 9.21 4.28 -6.08
C GLN A 96 7.86 4.99 -5.92
N MET A 97 7.42 5.22 -4.69
CA MET A 97 6.15 5.94 -4.42
C MET A 97 6.18 7.37 -4.96
N VAL A 98 7.30 8.08 -4.80
CA VAL A 98 7.50 9.43 -5.35
C VAL A 98 7.38 9.40 -6.88
N ARG A 99 8.06 8.46 -7.52
CA ARG A 99 8.05 8.31 -8.98
C ARG A 99 6.65 8.02 -9.51
N GLU A 100 5.95 7.05 -8.92
CA GLU A 100 4.58 6.70 -9.29
C GLU A 100 3.65 7.92 -9.15
N LYS A 101 3.70 8.64 -8.04
CA LYS A 101 2.86 9.83 -7.82
C LYS A 101 3.09 10.95 -8.84
N ILE A 102 4.31 11.07 -9.35
CA ILE A 102 4.65 12.09 -10.36
C ILE A 102 4.31 11.60 -11.77
N LEU A 103 4.64 10.36 -12.11
CA LEU A 103 4.59 9.86 -13.48
C LEU A 103 3.26 9.25 -13.88
N ASP A 104 2.57 8.55 -12.98
CA ASP A 104 1.28 7.91 -13.30
C ASP A 104 0.23 8.86 -13.87
N PRO A 105 0.06 10.09 -13.34
CA PRO A 105 -0.85 11.07 -13.95
C PRO A 105 -0.43 11.46 -15.37
N GLN A 106 0.88 11.51 -15.65
CA GLN A 106 1.41 11.84 -16.97
C GLN A 106 1.14 10.69 -17.97
N TYR A 107 1.40 9.45 -17.55
CA TYR A 107 1.12 8.26 -18.36
C TYR A 107 -0.36 8.17 -18.73
N LYS A 108 -1.25 8.37 -17.75
CA LYS A 108 -2.70 8.40 -17.99
C LYS A 108 -3.12 9.51 -18.95
N LYS A 109 -2.57 10.70 -18.79
CA LYS A 109 -2.86 11.85 -19.65
C LYS A 109 -2.44 11.62 -21.10
N LEU A 110 -1.33 10.92 -21.31
CA LEU A 110 -0.79 10.61 -22.64
C LEU A 110 -1.35 9.30 -23.23
N GLY A 111 -2.18 8.57 -22.47
CA GLY A 111 -2.70 7.27 -22.89
C GLY A 111 -1.62 6.19 -23.00
N ILE A 112 -0.50 6.35 -22.26
CA ILE A 112 0.58 5.38 -22.25
C ILE A 112 0.20 4.23 -21.32
N GLY A 113 0.25 3.01 -21.85
CA GLY A 113 0.05 1.77 -21.12
C GLY A 113 0.76 0.60 -21.80
N VAL A 114 0.78 -0.53 -21.12
CA VAL A 114 1.32 -1.80 -21.62
C VAL A 114 0.17 -2.79 -21.71
N SER A 115 -0.03 -3.41 -22.88
CA SER A 115 -1.09 -4.41 -23.05
C SER A 115 -0.63 -5.78 -22.52
N THR A 116 -1.59 -6.68 -22.30
CA THR A 116 -1.29 -8.06 -21.87
C THR A 116 -0.42 -8.78 -22.88
N GLU A 117 -0.71 -8.61 -24.17
CA GLU A 117 0.06 -9.21 -25.25
C GLU A 117 1.51 -8.70 -25.28
N GLU A 118 1.70 -7.43 -24.93
CA GLU A 118 3.05 -6.85 -24.84
C GLU A 118 3.80 -7.39 -23.60
N VAL A 119 3.11 -7.61 -22.48
CA VAL A 119 3.70 -8.28 -21.31
C VAL A 119 4.10 -9.71 -21.66
N ASP A 120 3.23 -10.45 -22.34
CA ASP A 120 3.53 -11.83 -22.77
C ASP A 120 4.77 -11.87 -23.67
N GLU A 121 4.93 -10.93 -24.60
CA GLU A 121 6.13 -10.85 -25.45
C GLU A 121 7.37 -10.49 -24.63
N LEU A 122 7.26 -9.61 -23.65
CA LEU A 122 8.37 -9.23 -22.75
C LEU A 122 8.77 -10.36 -21.79
N VAL A 123 7.87 -11.31 -21.52
CA VAL A 123 8.14 -12.45 -20.64
C VAL A 123 8.52 -13.70 -21.42
N LEU A 124 7.69 -14.09 -22.39
CA LEU A 124 7.79 -15.37 -23.09
C LEU A 124 8.28 -15.25 -24.54
N GLY A 125 8.41 -14.04 -25.06
CA GLY A 125 8.81 -13.77 -26.44
C GLY A 125 10.24 -14.19 -26.78
N ASN A 126 10.68 -13.83 -27.97
CA ASN A 126 12.01 -14.17 -28.46
C ASN A 126 13.14 -13.34 -27.82
N ASN A 127 12.80 -12.14 -27.32
CA ASN A 127 13.73 -11.27 -26.63
C ASN A 127 13.14 -10.81 -25.30
N PRO A 128 13.13 -11.69 -24.28
CA PRO A 128 12.54 -11.38 -22.98
C PRO A 128 13.20 -10.17 -22.32
N HIS A 129 12.44 -9.50 -21.46
CA HIS A 129 12.91 -8.36 -20.69
C HIS A 129 14.15 -8.71 -19.85
N GLN A 130 15.02 -7.73 -19.62
CA GLN A 130 16.27 -7.95 -18.87
C GLN A 130 16.05 -8.55 -17.49
N ILE A 131 15.00 -8.14 -16.79
CA ILE A 131 14.62 -8.72 -15.48
C ILE A 131 14.35 -10.22 -15.62
N VAL A 132 13.57 -10.64 -16.61
CA VAL A 132 13.28 -12.06 -16.87
C VAL A 132 14.56 -12.85 -17.17
N LYS A 133 15.42 -12.29 -18.01
CA LYS A 133 16.72 -12.91 -18.31
C LYS A 133 17.56 -13.08 -17.04
N GLN A 134 17.64 -12.07 -16.18
CA GLN A 134 18.42 -12.13 -14.95
C GLN A 134 17.87 -13.16 -13.97
N LEU A 135 16.54 -13.26 -13.81
CA LEU A 135 15.90 -14.19 -12.89
C LEU A 135 16.04 -15.66 -13.31
N PHE A 136 16.05 -15.92 -14.63
CA PHE A 136 16.02 -17.27 -15.18
C PHE A 136 17.26 -17.63 -16.00
N THR A 137 18.38 -16.96 -15.74
CA THR A 137 19.70 -17.34 -16.26
C THR A 137 20.32 -18.38 -15.35
N ASP A 138 20.73 -19.49 -15.93
CA ASP A 138 21.50 -20.50 -15.24
C ASP A 138 22.88 -19.93 -14.85
N GLN A 139 23.18 -19.95 -13.55
CA GLN A 139 24.41 -19.37 -13.01
C GLN A 139 25.68 -20.12 -13.44
N GLN A 140 25.57 -21.40 -13.84
CA GLN A 140 26.70 -22.22 -14.27
C GLN A 140 27.02 -22.00 -15.74
N THR A 141 25.98 -21.91 -16.58
CA THR A 141 26.13 -21.78 -18.04
C THR A 141 26.05 -20.35 -18.54
N GLY A 142 25.54 -19.42 -17.72
CA GLY A 142 25.31 -18.03 -18.11
C GLY A 142 24.21 -17.87 -19.17
N THR A 143 23.40 -18.91 -19.43
CA THR A 143 22.39 -18.90 -20.48
C THR A 143 20.99 -18.78 -19.90
N PHE A 144 20.14 -18.00 -20.58
CA PHE A 144 18.72 -17.90 -20.22
C PHE A 144 18.00 -19.23 -20.46
N ASN A 145 17.27 -19.72 -19.48
CA ASN A 145 16.56 -21.00 -19.54
C ASN A 145 15.04 -20.81 -19.56
N LYS A 146 14.46 -20.77 -20.77
CA LYS A 146 13.01 -20.62 -20.97
C LYS A 146 12.18 -21.73 -20.31
N SER A 147 12.71 -22.95 -20.21
CA SER A 147 11.99 -24.07 -19.59
C SER A 147 11.84 -23.86 -18.08
N VAL A 148 12.85 -23.30 -17.42
CA VAL A 148 12.79 -22.96 -16.00
C VAL A 148 11.74 -21.86 -15.76
N LEU A 149 11.71 -20.82 -16.59
CA LEU A 149 10.69 -19.79 -16.53
C LEU A 149 9.27 -20.36 -16.65
N VAL A 150 9.01 -21.19 -17.68
CA VAL A 150 7.69 -21.79 -17.91
C VAL A 150 7.27 -22.68 -16.74
N ASN A 151 8.18 -23.47 -16.18
CA ASN A 151 7.89 -24.30 -15.01
C ASN A 151 7.60 -23.44 -13.77
N PHE A 152 8.35 -22.35 -13.59
CA PHE A 152 8.10 -21.41 -12.50
C PHE A 152 6.73 -20.73 -12.65
N LEU A 153 6.35 -20.29 -13.84
CA LEU A 153 5.04 -19.68 -14.09
C LEU A 153 3.88 -20.66 -13.77
N LYS A 154 4.03 -21.95 -14.10
CA LYS A 154 3.06 -22.98 -13.68
C LYS A 154 3.00 -23.13 -12.17
N GLN A 155 4.12 -23.01 -11.48
CA GLN A 155 4.15 -23.06 -10.01
C GLN A 155 3.37 -21.90 -9.39
N THR A 156 3.33 -20.72 -10.01
CA THR A 156 2.57 -19.55 -9.50
C THR A 156 1.07 -19.80 -9.46
N GLU A 157 0.55 -20.79 -10.16
CA GLU A 157 -0.87 -21.15 -10.13
C GLU A 157 -1.27 -21.86 -8.82
N VAL A 158 -0.32 -22.52 -8.14
CA VAL A 158 -0.56 -23.35 -6.95
C VAL A 158 0.17 -22.86 -5.70
N ASP A 159 1.18 -21.99 -5.84
CA ASP A 159 2.00 -21.46 -4.75
C ASP A 159 1.83 -19.95 -4.66
N GLU A 160 1.17 -19.49 -3.60
CA GLU A 160 0.92 -18.06 -3.37
C GLU A 160 2.22 -17.25 -3.18
N SER A 161 3.28 -17.85 -2.61
CA SER A 161 4.56 -17.17 -2.45
C SER A 161 5.26 -16.97 -3.80
N ALA A 162 5.25 -18.00 -4.64
CA ALA A 162 5.76 -17.93 -6.02
C ALA A 162 4.96 -16.91 -6.83
N LYS A 163 3.64 -16.89 -6.68
CA LYS A 163 2.75 -15.93 -7.33
C LYS A 163 3.05 -14.49 -6.90
N LYS A 164 3.18 -14.25 -5.59
CA LYS A 164 3.51 -12.93 -5.05
C LYS A 164 4.87 -12.44 -5.55
N TYR A 165 5.85 -13.32 -5.56
CA TYR A 165 7.20 -13.05 -6.10
C TYR A 165 7.12 -12.67 -7.58
N TRP A 166 6.38 -13.45 -8.39
CA TRP A 166 6.22 -13.17 -9.81
C TRP A 166 5.52 -11.84 -10.08
N LEU A 167 4.39 -11.57 -9.42
CA LEU A 167 3.62 -10.33 -9.60
C LEU A 167 4.44 -9.08 -9.30
N PHE A 168 5.37 -9.17 -8.35
CA PHE A 168 6.30 -8.07 -8.09
C PHE A 168 7.17 -7.76 -9.32
N PHE A 169 7.82 -8.77 -9.90
CA PHE A 169 8.68 -8.58 -11.07
C PHE A 169 7.90 -8.24 -12.34
N GLU A 170 6.72 -8.79 -12.52
CA GLU A 170 5.82 -8.42 -13.63
C GLU A 170 5.46 -6.94 -13.56
N ASN A 171 5.13 -6.42 -12.38
CA ASN A 171 4.90 -4.98 -12.20
C ASN A 171 6.14 -4.15 -12.52
N GLU A 172 7.33 -4.59 -12.13
CA GLU A 172 8.58 -3.90 -12.46
C GLU A 172 8.83 -3.88 -13.99
N ILE A 173 8.54 -4.98 -14.69
CA ILE A 173 8.62 -5.06 -16.16
C ILE A 173 7.65 -4.07 -16.81
N VAL A 174 6.40 -4.03 -16.34
CA VAL A 174 5.37 -3.10 -16.84
C VAL A 174 5.78 -1.65 -16.59
N ASN A 175 6.30 -1.33 -15.40
CA ASN A 175 6.76 0.00 -15.05
C ASN A 175 7.94 0.44 -15.92
N ASP A 176 8.93 -0.43 -16.11
CA ASP A 176 10.09 -0.15 -16.96
C ASP A 176 9.68 0.07 -18.41
N ARG A 177 8.78 -0.77 -18.92
CA ARG A 177 8.26 -0.64 -20.29
C ARG A 177 7.45 0.63 -20.48
N THR A 178 6.58 0.99 -19.49
CA THR A 178 5.81 2.23 -19.51
C THR A 178 6.74 3.45 -19.52
N ASN A 179 7.76 3.44 -18.69
CA ASN A 179 8.77 4.49 -18.64
C ASN A 179 9.57 4.60 -19.94
N THR A 180 9.92 3.48 -20.54
CA THR A 180 10.58 3.43 -21.86
C THR A 180 9.69 4.07 -22.95
N LYS A 181 8.39 3.77 -22.95
CA LYS A 181 7.45 4.40 -23.91
C LYS A 181 7.31 5.91 -23.69
N TYR A 182 7.40 6.37 -22.45
CA TYR A 182 7.30 7.78 -22.11
C TYR A 182 8.54 8.58 -22.53
N ASN A 183 9.72 7.96 -22.53
CA ASN A 183 10.99 8.60 -22.83
C ASN A 183 11.37 8.55 -24.32
N ASN A 184 10.62 7.81 -25.16
CA ASN A 184 10.81 7.70 -26.62
C ASN A 184 9.82 8.58 -27.38
#